data_b4a878e08b0a9912d46ab378c4ebaf1b
#
_entry.id   b4a878e08b0a9912d46ab378c4ebaf1b
#
_cell.length_a   1.000
_cell.length_b   1.000
_cell.length_c   1.000
_cell.angle_alpha   90.00
_cell.angle_beta   90.00
_cell.angle_gamma   90.00
#
_symmetry.space_group_name_H-M   'P 1'
#
loop_
_entity.id
_entity.type
_entity.pdbx_description
1 polymer ?
#
loop_
_entity_poly.entity_id
_entity_poly.type
_entity_poly.pdbx_seq_one_letter_code
_entity_poly.pdbx_strand_id
1 'polypeptide(L)'
;MSKEKHFNFCAQCRKETTYFLRKTTFKQVIKDKEYEFEITTAICESCGEEMYIPGLLDLNAKEIDEQYRTANGIVSIDDIKKIMQIYNIGKAPLSIALGFGEITVTRYLAGQIPSKEYSDIIKKALSSPNYMVELLNKNSDKIGEAAYKKSINAAEEIANMFCLSDRMILAISYIFEQMQEVTPLALQKLLYFTQGIHMVMFGNP
;
A
#
# COMPACT_ATOMS: atom_id res chain seq x y z
N MET A 1 -10.47 -2.90 -31.41
CA MET A 1 -9.25 -3.16 -30.61
C MET A 1 -8.56 -4.36 -31.23
N SER A 2 -7.45 -4.15 -31.94
CA SER A 2 -6.62 -5.25 -32.49
C SER A 2 -6.04 -6.03 -31.32
N LYS A 3 -6.41 -7.31 -31.17
CA LYS A 3 -5.71 -8.21 -30.25
C LYS A 3 -4.28 -8.37 -30.78
N GLU A 4 -3.30 -7.87 -30.07
CA GLU A 4 -1.91 -8.16 -30.35
C GLU A 4 -1.74 -9.67 -30.34
N LYS A 5 -1.31 -10.22 -31.47
CA LYS A 5 -1.03 -11.66 -31.57
C LYS A 5 0.36 -11.90 -30.99
N HIS A 6 0.40 -12.64 -29.90
CA HIS A 6 1.66 -13.07 -29.30
C HIS A 6 2.09 -14.38 -29.93
N PHE A 7 3.39 -14.47 -30.28
CA PHE A 7 4.00 -15.67 -30.88
C PHE A 7 5.07 -16.20 -29.94
N ASN A 8 5.16 -17.51 -29.84
CA ASN A 8 6.27 -18.20 -29.17
C ASN A 8 6.34 -19.66 -29.65
N PHE A 9 7.46 -20.33 -29.32
CA PHE A 9 7.66 -21.72 -29.66
C PHE A 9 6.80 -22.64 -28.81
N CYS A 10 5.97 -23.47 -29.44
CA CYS A 10 5.20 -24.51 -28.77
C CYS A 10 5.96 -25.83 -28.81
N ALA A 11 6.33 -26.37 -27.65
CA ALA A 11 7.07 -27.63 -27.56
C ALA A 11 6.29 -28.82 -28.14
N GLN A 12 4.96 -28.83 -27.97
CA GLN A 12 4.10 -29.90 -28.50
C GLN A 12 3.93 -29.82 -30.03
N CYS A 13 3.72 -28.61 -30.56
CA CYS A 13 3.61 -28.40 -31.99
C CYS A 13 4.98 -28.41 -32.72
N ARG A 14 6.09 -28.24 -31.98
CA ARG A 14 7.47 -28.10 -32.45
C ARG A 14 7.66 -26.98 -33.50
N LYS A 15 6.91 -25.89 -33.36
CA LYS A 15 6.95 -24.72 -34.23
C LYS A 15 6.52 -23.47 -33.50
N GLU A 16 6.80 -22.32 -34.02
CA GLU A 16 6.25 -21.05 -33.58
C GLU A 16 4.74 -21.01 -33.83
N THR A 17 3.95 -20.68 -32.81
CA THR A 17 2.50 -20.59 -32.86
C THR A 17 2.01 -19.36 -32.10
N THR A 18 0.82 -18.92 -32.40
CA THR A 18 0.11 -17.94 -31.60
C THR A 18 -0.39 -18.56 -30.30
N TYR A 19 -0.44 -17.75 -29.25
CA TYR A 19 -0.98 -18.15 -27.95
C TYR A 19 -1.86 -17.05 -27.36
N PHE A 20 -2.71 -17.44 -26.42
CA PHE A 20 -3.49 -16.53 -25.59
C PHE A 20 -3.23 -16.81 -24.11
N LEU A 21 -3.40 -15.77 -23.29
CA LEU A 21 -3.29 -15.88 -21.84
C LEU A 21 -4.63 -16.23 -21.22
N ARG A 22 -4.64 -17.15 -20.28
CA ARG A 22 -5.82 -17.59 -19.52
C ARG A 22 -5.52 -17.60 -18.05
N LYS A 23 -6.45 -17.11 -17.23
CA LYS A 23 -6.39 -17.28 -15.77
C LYS A 23 -6.81 -18.71 -15.39
N THR A 24 -6.02 -19.34 -14.55
CA THR A 24 -6.26 -20.70 -14.04
C THR A 24 -6.05 -20.72 -12.54
N THR A 25 -6.73 -21.63 -11.85
CA THR A 25 -6.58 -21.78 -10.41
C THR A 25 -5.47 -22.79 -10.12
N PHE A 26 -4.53 -22.39 -9.25
CA PHE A 26 -3.45 -23.23 -8.74
C PHE A 26 -3.64 -23.44 -7.24
N LYS A 27 -3.66 -24.71 -6.80
CA LYS A 27 -3.80 -25.07 -5.39
C LYS A 27 -2.47 -25.43 -4.79
N GLN A 28 -2.17 -24.89 -3.62
CA GLN A 28 -0.96 -25.19 -2.87
C GLN A 28 -1.22 -25.23 -1.37
N VAL A 29 -0.60 -26.20 -0.69
CA VAL A 29 -0.61 -26.27 0.78
C VAL A 29 0.62 -25.52 1.31
N ILE A 30 0.38 -24.50 2.15
CA ILE A 30 1.42 -23.73 2.81
C ILE A 30 1.15 -23.74 4.31
N LYS A 31 2.09 -24.25 5.11
CA LYS A 31 1.95 -24.36 6.58
C LYS A 31 0.63 -25.04 6.99
N ASP A 32 0.37 -26.21 6.43
CA ASP A 32 -0.80 -27.07 6.71
C ASP A 32 -2.17 -26.46 6.35
N LYS A 33 -2.18 -25.34 5.60
CA LYS A 33 -3.38 -24.70 5.09
C LYS A 33 -3.39 -24.72 3.57
N GLU A 34 -4.51 -25.15 2.98
CA GLU A 34 -4.71 -25.10 1.53
C GLU A 34 -5.05 -23.68 1.08
N TYR A 35 -4.40 -23.24 0.02
CA TYR A 35 -4.64 -21.96 -0.66
C TYR A 35 -4.93 -22.20 -2.13
N GLU A 36 -5.84 -21.42 -2.66
CA GLU A 36 -6.13 -21.34 -4.09
C GLU A 36 -5.61 -20.01 -4.61
N PHE A 37 -4.73 -20.07 -5.61
CA PHE A 37 -4.16 -18.90 -6.25
C PHE A 37 -4.63 -18.80 -7.69
N GLU A 38 -4.92 -17.61 -8.15
CA GLU A 38 -5.13 -17.33 -9.55
C GLU A 38 -3.78 -17.06 -10.21
N ILE A 39 -3.45 -17.84 -11.23
CA ILE A 39 -2.22 -17.68 -12.01
C ILE A 39 -2.57 -17.49 -13.49
N THR A 40 -1.63 -16.95 -14.26
CA THR A 40 -1.77 -16.78 -15.70
C THR A 40 -1.03 -17.90 -16.44
N THR A 41 -1.72 -18.64 -17.29
CA THR A 41 -1.13 -19.65 -18.16
C THR A 41 -1.24 -19.22 -19.64
N ALA A 42 -0.23 -19.54 -20.43
CA ALA A 42 -0.26 -19.32 -21.87
C ALA A 42 -0.68 -20.61 -22.58
N ILE A 43 -1.70 -20.51 -23.42
CA ILE A 43 -2.29 -21.65 -24.14
C ILE A 43 -2.03 -21.51 -25.63
N CYS A 44 -1.49 -22.56 -26.24
CA CYS A 44 -1.28 -22.64 -27.68
C CYS A 44 -2.61 -22.65 -28.41
N GLU A 45 -2.80 -21.75 -29.38
CA GLU A 45 -4.02 -21.72 -30.22
C GLU A 45 -4.14 -22.94 -31.15
N SER A 46 -3.00 -23.60 -31.47
CA SER A 46 -2.98 -24.71 -32.43
C SER A 46 -3.29 -26.06 -31.78
N CYS A 47 -2.79 -26.35 -30.57
CA CYS A 47 -2.95 -27.65 -29.92
C CYS A 47 -3.68 -27.59 -28.55
N GLY A 48 -3.91 -26.38 -28.00
CA GLY A 48 -4.57 -26.23 -26.71
C GLY A 48 -3.70 -26.51 -25.48
N GLU A 49 -2.44 -26.90 -25.66
CA GLU A 49 -1.51 -27.21 -24.58
C GLU A 49 -0.89 -25.95 -23.98
N GLU A 50 -0.46 -26.07 -22.73
CA GLU A 50 0.26 -24.99 -22.06
C GLU A 50 1.63 -24.74 -22.69
N MET A 51 1.98 -23.46 -22.81
CA MET A 51 3.25 -23.01 -23.39
C MET A 51 4.10 -22.32 -22.34
N TYR A 52 5.39 -22.59 -22.38
CA TYR A 52 6.37 -21.83 -21.62
C TYR A 52 6.59 -20.47 -22.28
N ILE A 53 6.35 -19.40 -21.49
CA ILE A 53 6.62 -18.03 -21.91
C ILE A 53 7.65 -17.43 -20.96
N PRO A 54 8.78 -16.89 -21.46
CA PRO A 54 9.77 -16.23 -20.62
C PRO A 54 9.15 -15.10 -19.78
N GLY A 55 9.47 -15.07 -18.50
CA GLY A 55 8.96 -14.07 -17.53
C GLY A 55 7.56 -14.34 -16.98
N LEU A 56 6.76 -15.25 -17.55
CA LEU A 56 5.43 -15.57 -17.04
C LEU A 56 5.48 -16.28 -15.67
N LEU A 57 6.49 -17.12 -15.44
CA LEU A 57 6.70 -17.75 -14.14
C LEU A 57 7.04 -16.74 -13.05
N ASP A 58 7.87 -15.75 -13.37
CA ASP A 58 8.24 -14.69 -12.43
C ASP A 58 7.03 -13.79 -12.10
N LEU A 59 6.18 -13.54 -13.10
CA LEU A 59 4.92 -12.81 -12.91
C LEU A 59 3.99 -13.58 -11.98
N ASN A 60 3.78 -14.87 -12.25
CA ASN A 60 2.94 -15.74 -11.42
C ASN A 60 3.48 -15.85 -9.99
N ALA A 61 4.79 -15.94 -9.80
CA ALA A 61 5.39 -15.97 -8.47
C ALA A 61 5.08 -14.69 -7.67
N LYS A 62 5.10 -13.53 -8.31
CA LYS A 62 4.69 -12.26 -7.67
C LYS A 62 3.20 -12.22 -7.37
N GLU A 63 2.35 -12.62 -8.32
CA GLU A 63 0.89 -12.68 -8.12
C GLU A 63 0.52 -13.63 -6.97
N ILE A 64 1.18 -14.79 -6.85
CA ILE A 64 0.98 -15.74 -5.74
C ILE A 64 1.41 -15.12 -4.41
N ASP A 65 2.58 -14.44 -4.33
CA ASP A 65 3.04 -13.77 -3.11
C ASP A 65 2.03 -12.68 -2.66
N GLU A 66 1.53 -11.87 -3.59
CA GLU A 66 0.53 -10.84 -3.30
C GLU A 66 -0.81 -11.42 -2.82
N GLN A 67 -1.30 -12.47 -3.46
CA GLN A 67 -2.52 -13.17 -3.05
C GLN A 67 -2.36 -13.82 -1.67
N TYR A 68 -1.20 -14.45 -1.42
CA TYR A 68 -0.90 -15.04 -0.10
C TYR A 68 -0.87 -13.97 0.99
N ARG A 69 -0.21 -12.83 0.75
CA ARG A 69 -0.16 -11.70 1.70
C ARG A 69 -1.55 -11.18 1.98
N THR A 70 -2.36 -10.99 0.95
CA THR A 70 -3.74 -10.52 1.07
C THR A 70 -4.60 -11.49 1.89
N ALA A 71 -4.56 -12.79 1.58
CA ALA A 71 -5.33 -13.82 2.27
C ALA A 71 -4.97 -13.95 3.76
N ASN A 72 -3.73 -13.65 4.14
CA ASN A 72 -3.26 -13.70 5.53
C ASN A 72 -3.22 -12.33 6.21
N GLY A 73 -3.68 -11.28 5.55
CA GLY A 73 -3.65 -9.92 6.08
C GLY A 73 -2.22 -9.42 6.33
N ILE A 74 -1.25 -9.86 5.53
CA ILE A 74 0.15 -9.44 5.60
C ILE A 74 0.35 -8.19 4.73
N VAL A 75 1.22 -7.28 5.15
CA VAL A 75 1.57 -6.08 4.42
C VAL A 75 2.24 -6.41 3.09
N SER A 76 1.90 -5.70 2.03
CA SER A 76 2.53 -5.83 0.72
C SER A 76 3.93 -5.18 0.68
N ILE A 77 4.75 -5.59 -0.28
CA ILE A 77 6.05 -4.94 -0.53
C ILE A 77 5.84 -3.48 -0.94
N ASP A 78 4.78 -3.19 -1.71
CA ASP A 78 4.49 -1.85 -2.17
C ASP A 78 4.01 -0.93 -1.04
N ASP A 79 3.30 -1.45 -0.03
CA ASP A 79 2.96 -0.67 1.16
C ASP A 79 4.20 -0.29 1.97
N ILE A 80 5.20 -1.17 2.06
CA ILE A 80 6.49 -0.85 2.69
C ILE A 80 7.23 0.23 1.90
N LYS A 81 7.22 0.18 0.56
CA LYS A 81 7.80 1.23 -0.29
C LYS A 81 7.06 2.56 -0.12
N LYS A 82 5.72 2.53 -0.03
CA LYS A 82 4.89 3.73 0.22
C LYS A 82 5.27 4.41 1.53
N ILE A 83 5.43 3.68 2.63
CA ILE A 83 5.88 4.26 3.91
C ILE A 83 7.21 4.97 3.73
N MET A 84 8.18 4.35 3.06
CA MET A 84 9.48 4.95 2.83
C MET A 84 9.40 6.25 2.03
N GLN A 85 8.51 6.31 1.04
CA GLN A 85 8.28 7.50 0.22
C GLN A 85 7.54 8.59 0.99
N ILE A 86 6.44 8.24 1.65
CA ILE A 86 5.57 9.17 2.37
C ILE A 86 6.34 9.88 3.50
N TYR A 87 7.10 9.11 4.29
CA TYR A 87 7.85 9.66 5.42
C TYR A 87 9.32 9.97 5.10
N ASN A 88 9.71 9.92 3.82
CA ASN A 88 11.07 10.20 3.35
C ASN A 88 12.16 9.49 4.19
N ILE A 89 11.96 8.19 4.46
CA ILE A 89 12.78 7.39 5.36
C ILE A 89 13.46 6.23 4.62
N GLY A 90 14.75 6.01 4.91
CA GLY A 90 15.51 4.89 4.36
C GLY A 90 15.16 3.54 5.00
N LYS A 91 15.63 2.43 4.40
CA LYS A 91 15.35 1.04 4.85
C LYS A 91 15.77 0.78 6.30
N ALA A 92 17.03 1.10 6.65
CA ALA A 92 17.57 0.88 7.98
C ALA A 92 16.91 1.81 9.03
N PRO A 93 16.81 3.13 8.82
CA PRO A 93 16.06 4.00 9.72
C PRO A 93 14.61 3.60 9.92
N LEU A 94 13.90 3.14 8.87
CA LEU A 94 12.54 2.64 8.99
C LEU A 94 12.47 1.38 9.86
N SER A 95 13.40 0.43 9.67
CA SER A 95 13.47 -0.76 10.52
C SER A 95 13.60 -0.40 11.99
N ILE A 96 14.50 0.54 12.30
CA ILE A 96 14.75 1.01 13.67
C ILE A 96 13.53 1.76 14.22
N ALA A 97 12.94 2.66 13.44
CA ALA A 97 11.74 3.40 13.84
C ALA A 97 10.59 2.46 14.23
N LEU A 98 10.36 1.41 13.44
CA LEU A 98 9.33 0.40 13.72
C LEU A 98 9.67 -0.53 14.91
N GLY A 99 10.85 -0.39 15.51
CA GLY A 99 11.33 -1.25 16.60
C GLY A 99 11.83 -2.61 16.14
N PHE A 100 12.19 -2.74 14.86
CA PHE A 100 12.73 -3.96 14.28
C PHE A 100 14.27 -3.94 14.27
N GLY A 101 14.88 -5.08 13.93
CA GLY A 101 16.32 -5.12 13.63
C GLY A 101 16.64 -4.34 12.35
N GLU A 102 17.79 -3.68 12.29
CA GLU A 102 18.20 -2.72 11.25
C GLU A 102 18.01 -3.21 9.80
N ILE A 103 18.25 -4.50 9.54
CA ILE A 103 18.16 -5.10 8.20
C ILE A 103 16.77 -5.68 7.87
N THR A 104 15.79 -5.59 8.78
CA THR A 104 14.49 -6.28 8.66
C THR A 104 13.69 -5.78 7.46
N VAL A 105 13.56 -4.47 7.28
CA VAL A 105 12.85 -3.89 6.13
C VAL A 105 13.55 -4.24 4.82
N THR A 106 14.88 -4.30 4.81
CA THR A 106 15.65 -4.74 3.63
C THR A 106 15.29 -6.17 3.21
N ARG A 107 15.15 -7.08 4.19
CA ARG A 107 14.74 -8.48 3.93
C ARG A 107 13.30 -8.56 3.41
N TYR A 108 12.39 -7.74 3.95
CA TYR A 108 10.99 -7.71 3.48
C TYR A 108 10.90 -7.18 2.05
N LEU A 109 11.68 -6.17 1.69
CA LEU A 109 11.76 -5.67 0.33
C LEU A 109 12.41 -6.68 -0.65
N ALA A 110 13.22 -7.60 -0.14
CA ALA A 110 13.78 -8.72 -0.90
C ALA A 110 12.83 -9.93 -1.01
N GLY A 111 11.60 -9.85 -0.48
CA GLY A 111 10.57 -10.88 -0.61
C GLY A 111 10.32 -11.70 0.67
N GLN A 112 11.08 -11.52 1.75
CA GLN A 112 10.79 -12.21 3.01
C GLN A 112 9.41 -11.79 3.53
N ILE A 113 8.61 -12.76 3.97
CA ILE A 113 7.26 -12.53 4.50
C ILE A 113 7.37 -12.13 5.98
N PRO A 114 6.82 -10.95 6.38
CA PRO A 114 6.76 -10.55 7.78
C PRO A 114 5.83 -11.44 8.60
N SER A 115 6.04 -11.48 9.92
CA SER A 115 5.03 -12.01 10.84
C SER A 115 3.77 -11.12 10.81
N LYS A 116 2.64 -11.66 11.28
CA LYS A 116 1.38 -10.91 11.37
C LYS A 116 1.54 -9.67 12.26
N GLU A 117 2.22 -9.80 13.39
CA GLU A 117 2.48 -8.70 14.34
C GLU A 117 3.28 -7.56 13.69
N TYR A 118 4.38 -7.89 13.00
CA TYR A 118 5.19 -6.89 12.30
C TYR A 118 4.44 -6.24 11.14
N SER A 119 3.61 -7.03 10.47
CA SER A 119 2.73 -6.55 9.41
C SER A 119 1.73 -5.53 9.92
N ASP A 120 1.12 -5.79 11.08
CA ASP A 120 0.13 -4.90 11.69
C ASP A 120 0.77 -3.58 12.16
N ILE A 121 2.00 -3.63 12.70
CA ILE A 121 2.78 -2.42 13.04
C ILE A 121 3.03 -1.58 11.78
N ILE A 122 3.48 -2.19 10.68
CA ILE A 122 3.74 -1.49 9.43
C ILE A 122 2.45 -0.87 8.87
N LYS A 123 1.35 -1.64 8.84
CA LYS A 123 0.04 -1.14 8.38
C LYS A 123 -0.46 0.03 9.22
N LYS A 124 -0.31 -0.05 10.55
CA LYS A 124 -0.67 1.03 11.45
C LYS A 124 0.16 2.27 11.21
N ALA A 125 1.47 2.13 11.00
CA ALA A 125 2.35 3.24 10.66
C ALA A 125 1.99 3.88 9.31
N LEU A 126 1.54 3.09 8.32
CA LEU A 126 1.07 3.59 7.03
C LEU A 126 -0.26 4.36 7.16
N SER A 127 -1.19 3.89 7.98
CA SER A 127 -2.53 4.47 8.13
C SER A 127 -2.63 5.62 9.13
N SER A 128 -1.66 5.75 10.05
CA SER A 128 -1.68 6.76 11.12
C SER A 128 -0.37 7.52 11.18
N PRO A 129 -0.32 8.75 10.63
CA PRO A 129 0.86 9.60 10.72
C PRO A 129 1.26 9.91 12.16
N ASN A 130 0.29 10.12 13.06
CA ASN A 130 0.56 10.33 14.49
C ASN A 130 1.29 9.14 15.12
N TYR A 131 0.90 7.91 14.77
CA TYR A 131 1.59 6.72 15.23
C TYR A 131 3.03 6.64 14.71
N MET A 132 3.27 7.06 13.46
CA MET A 132 4.62 7.15 12.92
C MET A 132 5.47 8.19 13.66
N VAL A 133 4.91 9.36 14.02
CA VAL A 133 5.56 10.37 14.87
C VAL A 133 5.95 9.78 16.24
N GLU A 134 5.05 9.05 16.89
CA GLU A 134 5.33 8.36 18.16
C GLU A 134 6.49 7.38 18.04
N LEU A 135 6.51 6.56 16.97
CA LEU A 135 7.56 5.58 16.74
C LEU A 135 8.92 6.21 16.47
N LEU A 136 8.96 7.29 15.68
CA LEU A 136 10.17 8.05 15.39
C LEU A 136 10.73 8.68 16.66
N ASN A 137 9.89 9.32 17.48
CA ASN A 137 10.30 9.94 18.73
C ASN A 137 10.82 8.90 19.75
N LYS A 138 10.15 7.76 19.85
CA LYS A 138 10.54 6.67 20.77
C LYS A 138 11.91 6.07 20.45
N ASN A 139 12.31 6.05 19.19
CA ASN A 139 13.55 5.44 18.73
C ASN A 139 14.56 6.48 18.17
N SER A 140 14.37 7.75 18.48
CA SER A 140 15.18 8.86 17.95
C SER A 140 16.66 8.74 18.26
N ASP A 141 17.01 8.18 19.42
CA ASP A 141 18.39 7.91 19.86
C ASP A 141 19.14 6.87 19.01
N LYS A 142 18.41 6.00 18.32
CA LYS A 142 18.95 4.91 17.49
C LYS A 142 18.95 5.24 15.99
N ILE A 143 18.24 6.30 15.60
CA ILE A 143 18.14 6.74 14.20
C ILE A 143 19.17 7.87 13.99
N GLY A 144 19.90 7.83 12.88
CA GLY A 144 20.83 8.91 12.56
C GLY A 144 20.10 10.27 12.43
N GLU A 145 20.67 11.33 13.01
CA GLU A 145 20.03 12.64 13.16
C GLU A 145 19.44 13.20 11.84
N ALA A 146 20.17 13.07 10.74
CA ALA A 146 19.70 13.55 9.43
C ALA A 146 18.46 12.78 8.92
N ALA A 147 18.44 11.46 9.14
CA ALA A 147 17.30 10.63 8.76
C ALA A 147 16.09 10.92 9.66
N TYR A 148 16.30 11.05 10.96
CA TYR A 148 15.26 11.41 11.93
C TYR A 148 14.62 12.75 11.57
N LYS A 149 15.41 13.83 11.38
CA LYS A 149 14.89 15.17 11.04
C LYS A 149 14.04 15.16 9.77
N LYS A 150 14.47 14.47 8.72
CA LYS A 150 13.70 14.38 7.48
C LYS A 150 12.37 13.65 7.68
N SER A 151 12.41 12.55 8.40
CA SER A 151 11.24 11.67 8.56
C SER A 151 10.23 12.26 9.54
N ILE A 152 10.68 12.90 10.62
CA ILE A 152 9.78 13.51 11.60
C ILE A 152 9.05 14.71 10.97
N ASN A 153 9.75 15.57 10.23
CA ASN A 153 9.13 16.69 9.53
C ASN A 153 8.05 16.22 8.55
N ALA A 154 8.35 15.20 7.72
CA ALA A 154 7.37 14.64 6.80
C ALA A 154 6.17 14.02 7.52
N ALA A 155 6.39 13.31 8.64
CA ALA A 155 5.32 12.69 9.41
C ALA A 155 4.42 13.74 10.10
N GLU A 156 5.01 14.80 10.67
CA GLU A 156 4.29 15.90 11.30
C GLU A 156 3.52 16.75 10.28
N GLU A 157 4.09 17.02 9.11
CA GLU A 157 3.37 17.70 8.02
C GLU A 157 2.11 16.94 7.63
N ILE A 158 2.21 15.62 7.45
CA ILE A 158 1.07 14.79 7.08
C ILE A 158 0.07 14.70 8.24
N ALA A 159 0.54 14.52 9.47
CA ALA A 159 -0.32 14.50 10.66
C ALA A 159 -1.13 15.80 10.78
N ASN A 160 -0.49 16.95 10.53
CA ASN A 160 -1.13 18.25 10.58
C ASN A 160 -2.14 18.48 9.43
N MET A 161 -1.90 17.89 8.24
CA MET A 161 -2.87 17.96 7.12
C MET A 161 -4.21 17.27 7.47
N PHE A 162 -4.18 16.26 8.33
CA PHE A 162 -5.38 15.52 8.76
C PHE A 162 -5.89 15.94 10.14
N CYS A 163 -5.26 16.95 10.76
CA CYS A 163 -5.69 17.46 12.05
C CYS A 163 -6.85 18.44 11.86
N LEU A 164 -8.07 17.95 12.01
CA LEU A 164 -9.23 18.82 12.15
C LEU A 164 -9.15 19.49 13.52
N SER A 165 -9.11 20.83 13.54
CA SER A 165 -9.23 21.54 14.82
C SER A 165 -10.57 21.26 15.48
N ASP A 166 -10.63 21.29 16.82
CA ASP A 166 -11.90 21.11 17.56
C ASP A 166 -13.00 22.06 17.08
N ARG A 167 -12.62 23.29 16.71
CA ARG A 167 -13.52 24.26 16.12
C ARG A 167 -14.10 23.82 14.78
N MET A 168 -13.26 23.19 13.93
CA MET A 168 -13.71 22.67 12.63
C MET A 168 -14.64 21.46 12.82
N ILE A 169 -14.35 20.59 13.77
CA ILE A 169 -15.22 19.46 14.14
C ILE A 169 -16.58 19.97 14.62
N LEU A 170 -16.61 20.97 15.51
CA LEU A 170 -17.84 21.60 15.97
C LEU A 170 -18.64 22.24 14.84
N ALA A 171 -17.98 22.96 13.92
CA ALA A 171 -18.64 23.55 12.76
C ALA A 171 -19.23 22.50 11.83
N ILE A 172 -18.51 21.41 11.57
CA ILE A 172 -18.98 20.27 10.78
C ILE A 172 -20.19 19.61 11.44
N SER A 173 -20.12 19.33 12.74
CA SER A 173 -21.20 18.72 13.51
C SER A 173 -22.46 19.59 13.45
N TYR A 174 -22.32 20.90 13.66
CA TYR A 174 -23.44 21.84 13.58
C TYR A 174 -24.09 21.86 12.18
N ILE A 175 -23.26 21.86 11.10
CA ILE A 175 -23.78 21.82 9.74
C ILE A 175 -24.59 20.53 9.51
N PHE A 176 -24.12 19.38 9.96
CA PHE A 176 -24.86 18.11 9.81
C PHE A 176 -26.15 18.09 10.65
N GLU A 177 -26.14 18.65 11.86
CA GLU A 177 -27.36 18.77 12.67
C GLU A 177 -28.44 19.62 12.01
N GLN A 178 -28.03 20.70 11.29
CA GLN A 178 -28.99 21.59 10.64
C GLN A 178 -29.48 21.09 9.28
N MET A 179 -28.63 20.39 8.53
CA MET A 179 -28.90 20.05 7.14
C MET A 179 -29.20 18.56 6.89
N GLN A 180 -29.00 17.68 7.87
CA GLN A 180 -29.19 16.23 7.83
C GLN A 180 -28.31 15.51 6.80
N GLU A 181 -28.27 16.00 5.55
CA GLU A 181 -27.40 15.49 4.48
C GLU A 181 -26.69 16.64 3.77
N VAL A 182 -25.38 16.51 3.61
CA VAL A 182 -24.53 17.51 2.92
C VAL A 182 -23.58 16.79 1.98
N THR A 183 -23.53 17.21 0.71
CA THR A 183 -22.52 16.69 -0.21
C THR A 183 -21.13 17.22 0.17
N PRO A 184 -20.03 16.48 -0.14
CA PRO A 184 -18.67 16.92 0.18
C PRO A 184 -18.33 18.33 -0.36
N LEU A 185 -18.80 18.65 -1.55
CA LEU A 185 -18.58 19.97 -2.15
C LEU A 185 -19.36 21.09 -1.43
N ALA A 186 -20.59 20.82 -1.01
CA ALA A 186 -21.40 21.77 -0.24
C ALA A 186 -20.78 22.01 1.13
N LEU A 187 -20.34 20.95 1.83
CA LEU A 187 -19.65 21.04 3.11
C LEU A 187 -18.39 21.92 3.00
N GLN A 188 -17.55 21.67 1.99
CA GLN A 188 -16.36 22.47 1.76
C GLN A 188 -16.67 23.96 1.58
N LYS A 189 -17.69 24.31 0.81
CA LYS A 189 -18.12 25.69 0.60
C LYS A 189 -18.67 26.31 1.88
N LEU A 190 -19.50 25.60 2.65
CA LEU A 190 -20.05 26.07 3.91
C LEU A 190 -18.95 26.36 4.93
N LEU A 191 -17.96 25.47 5.08
CA LEU A 191 -16.81 25.69 5.95
C LEU A 191 -15.99 26.90 5.53
N TYR A 192 -15.74 27.09 4.23
CA TYR A 192 -15.04 28.24 3.69
C TYR A 192 -15.76 29.56 4.03
N PHE A 193 -17.08 29.63 3.82
CA PHE A 193 -17.88 30.80 4.18
C PHE A 193 -17.93 31.05 5.68
N THR A 194 -18.07 29.98 6.49
CA THR A 194 -18.04 30.09 7.95
C THR A 194 -16.73 30.69 8.44
N GLN A 195 -15.60 30.23 7.90
CA GLN A 195 -14.29 30.80 8.23
C GLN A 195 -14.17 32.25 7.79
N GLY A 196 -14.63 32.59 6.58
CA GLY A 196 -14.62 33.97 6.08
C GLY A 196 -15.43 34.92 6.96
N ILE A 197 -16.63 34.53 7.36
CA ILE A 197 -17.47 35.31 8.28
C ILE A 197 -16.80 35.45 9.65
N HIS A 198 -16.23 34.36 10.18
CA HIS A 198 -15.53 34.40 11.46
C HIS A 198 -14.34 35.38 11.45
N MET A 199 -13.55 35.37 10.37
CA MET A 199 -12.43 36.30 10.21
C MET A 199 -12.90 37.76 10.17
N VAL A 200 -14.02 38.06 9.48
CA VAL A 200 -14.58 39.43 9.43
C VAL A 200 -15.12 39.87 10.78
N MET A 201 -15.75 38.96 11.54
CA MET A 201 -16.38 39.30 12.81
C MET A 201 -15.41 39.37 13.99
N PHE A 202 -14.38 38.55 13.99
CA PHE A 202 -13.50 38.33 15.16
C PHE A 202 -12.02 38.64 14.88
N GLY A 203 -11.62 38.88 13.63
CA GLY A 203 -10.25 39.26 13.24
C GLY A 203 -9.20 38.14 13.38
N ASN A 204 -9.61 36.91 13.73
CA ASN A 204 -8.73 35.74 13.90
C ASN A 204 -9.16 34.61 12.96
N PRO A 205 -8.19 33.85 12.36
CA PRO A 205 -8.51 32.66 11.56
C PRO A 205 -9.05 31.49 12.41
#